data_074817a9df899f1d61fbe850fab21ab5
#
_entry.id   074817a9df899f1d61fbe850fab21ab5
#
_cell.length_a   1.000
_cell.length_b   1.000
_cell.length_c   1.000
_cell.angle_alpha   90.00
_cell.angle_beta   90.00
_cell.angle_gamma   90.00
#
_symmetry.space_group_name_H-M   'P 1'
#
loop_
_entity.id
_entity.type
_entity.pdbx_description
1 polymer ?
#
loop_
_entity_poly.entity_id
_entity_poly.type
_entity_poly.pdbx_seq_one_letter_code
_entity_poly.pdbx_strand_id
1 'polypeptide(L)'
;CRSYYADGKTREVPYQMKGNGFLYNKALFRQAGIESVPTNWAEFEAVCQKLLDAGITPMTTDDAYTPQGFGIHLARMLGTDKVKAVVNDGLWAETPEVLATAKAYEGLASKGYFSDLVASNAFPTGQNTEFATGMIAMYICGTWLPNEVRNITGDSFEWGFFNYPEVDGGINGSEAMVIGCQSFAITSKCDNPEAAFALITKITRGEWDAKLAEGTLGLPIDNANTEWPVQLADAKPYFDACTEIFAVSGGLENNPNITPALKENLAK
;
A
#
# COMPACT_ATOMS: atom_id res chain seq x y z
N CYS A 1 -9.70 -9.40 11.18
CA CYS A 1 -9.96 -8.68 12.46
C CYS A 1 -9.57 -9.49 13.69
N ARG A 2 -9.81 -10.79 13.74
CA ARG A 2 -9.42 -11.62 14.93
C ARG A 2 -7.91 -11.66 15.16
N SER A 3 -7.10 -11.55 14.13
CA SER A 3 -5.64 -11.58 14.25
C SER A 3 -5.03 -10.36 14.94
N TYR A 4 -5.77 -9.27 15.08
CA TYR A 4 -5.30 -8.06 15.76
C TYR A 4 -5.44 -8.10 17.29
N TYR A 5 -6.18 -9.07 17.82
CA TYR A 5 -6.44 -9.17 19.27
C TYR A 5 -5.88 -10.49 19.82
N ALA A 6 -4.94 -10.38 20.74
CA ALA A 6 -4.26 -11.53 21.33
C ALA A 6 -5.19 -12.53 22.04
N ASP A 7 -6.36 -12.08 22.50
CA ASP A 7 -7.38 -12.93 23.14
C ASP A 7 -8.34 -13.61 22.15
N GLY A 8 -8.14 -13.41 20.84
CA GLY A 8 -8.94 -14.01 19.77
C GLY A 8 -10.39 -13.54 19.68
N LYS A 9 -10.79 -12.50 20.44
CA LYS A 9 -12.14 -11.95 20.38
C LYS A 9 -12.31 -11.01 19.20
N THR A 10 -13.48 -11.04 18.56
CA THR A 10 -13.87 -10.07 17.54
C THR A 10 -14.42 -8.83 18.22
N ARG A 11 -13.83 -7.66 17.97
CA ARG A 11 -14.23 -6.36 18.55
C ARG A 11 -14.66 -5.36 17.49
N GLU A 12 -14.52 -5.72 16.24
CA GLU A 12 -14.82 -4.85 15.11
C GLU A 12 -15.39 -5.65 13.94
N VAL A 13 -16.16 -4.96 13.11
CA VAL A 13 -16.75 -5.49 11.89
C VAL A 13 -16.12 -4.75 10.71
N PRO A 14 -15.43 -5.44 9.80
CA PRO A 14 -14.87 -4.80 8.62
C PRO A 14 -15.98 -4.26 7.72
N TYR A 15 -15.71 -3.10 7.09
CA TYR A 15 -16.63 -2.50 6.13
C TYR A 15 -15.99 -2.23 4.77
N GLN A 16 -14.67 -2.28 4.68
CA GLN A 16 -13.95 -2.10 3.43
C GLN A 16 -12.63 -2.86 3.46
N MET A 17 -12.39 -3.67 2.45
CA MET A 17 -11.10 -4.30 2.25
C MET A 17 -10.08 -3.28 1.73
N LYS A 18 -8.82 -3.42 2.12
CA LYS A 18 -7.71 -2.55 1.74
C LYS A 18 -6.52 -3.40 1.33
N GLY A 19 -5.77 -2.91 0.37
CA GLY A 19 -4.47 -3.47 0.01
C GLY A 19 -3.53 -2.40 -0.47
N ASN A 20 -2.22 -2.64 -0.33
CA ASN A 20 -1.19 -1.72 -0.76
C ASN A 20 -0.35 -2.34 -1.86
N GLY A 21 0.03 -1.50 -2.82
CA GLY A 21 0.87 -1.83 -3.94
C GLY A 21 1.25 -0.53 -4.66
N PHE A 22 1.78 -0.63 -5.85
CA PHE A 22 2.01 0.53 -6.70
C PHE A 22 0.74 0.84 -7.50
N LEU A 23 0.20 2.04 -7.29
CA LEU A 23 -0.76 2.61 -8.23
C LEU A 23 0.01 3.39 -9.28
N TYR A 24 -0.38 3.26 -10.55
CA TYR A 24 0.31 3.90 -11.65
C TYR A 24 -0.64 4.49 -12.70
N ASN A 25 -0.13 5.48 -13.43
CA ASN A 25 -0.83 6.11 -14.54
C ASN A 25 -0.50 5.34 -15.84
N LYS A 26 -1.48 4.58 -16.36
CA LYS A 26 -1.33 3.78 -17.58
C LYS A 26 -0.95 4.63 -18.81
N ALA A 27 -1.42 5.88 -18.89
CA ALA A 27 -1.09 6.76 -20.00
C ALA A 27 0.40 7.11 -20.01
N LEU A 28 1.00 7.41 -18.84
CA LEU A 28 2.42 7.70 -18.71
C LEU A 28 3.29 6.47 -18.99
N PHE A 29 2.86 5.28 -18.55
CA PHE A 29 3.54 4.02 -18.89
C PHE A 29 3.57 3.78 -20.41
N ARG A 30 2.43 3.95 -21.08
CA ARG A 30 2.38 3.85 -22.57
C ARG A 30 3.27 4.90 -23.25
N GLN A 31 3.28 6.13 -22.75
CA GLN A 31 4.15 7.20 -23.27
C GLN A 31 5.63 6.82 -23.20
N ALA A 32 6.04 6.10 -22.15
CA ALA A 32 7.41 5.59 -21.98
C ALA A 32 7.66 4.24 -22.70
N GLY A 33 6.70 3.73 -23.47
CA GLY A 33 6.82 2.44 -24.14
C GLY A 33 6.87 1.23 -23.20
N ILE A 34 6.23 1.33 -22.05
CA ILE A 34 6.12 0.24 -21.07
C ILE A 34 4.84 -0.52 -21.33
N GLU A 35 4.97 -1.79 -21.75
CA GLU A 35 3.84 -2.64 -22.15
C GLU A 35 3.36 -3.56 -21.01
N SER A 36 4.20 -3.81 -20.00
CA SER A 36 3.90 -4.68 -18.87
C SER A 36 4.40 -4.08 -17.57
N VAL A 37 3.70 -4.40 -16.47
CA VAL A 37 4.14 -4.04 -15.12
C VAL A 37 5.30 -4.91 -14.66
N PRO A 38 6.21 -4.40 -13.78
CA PRO A 38 7.32 -5.17 -13.28
C PRO A 38 6.85 -6.23 -12.28
N THR A 39 7.47 -7.41 -12.33
CA THR A 39 7.21 -8.52 -11.41
C THR A 39 8.31 -8.70 -10.36
N ASN A 40 9.52 -8.25 -10.66
CA ASN A 40 10.69 -8.32 -9.80
C ASN A 40 11.43 -6.97 -9.74
N TRP A 41 12.40 -6.87 -8.81
CA TRP A 41 13.11 -5.61 -8.54
C TRP A 41 13.91 -5.11 -9.74
N ALA A 42 14.55 -6.00 -10.49
CA ALA A 42 15.31 -5.61 -11.67
C ALA A 42 14.42 -5.03 -12.79
N GLU A 43 13.25 -5.64 -13.01
CA GLU A 43 12.24 -5.10 -13.94
C GLU A 43 11.67 -3.77 -13.44
N PHE A 44 11.48 -3.62 -12.12
CA PHE A 44 11.03 -2.37 -11.53
C PHE A 44 12.03 -1.23 -11.77
N GLU A 45 13.31 -1.45 -11.55
CA GLU A 45 14.35 -0.48 -11.87
C GLU A 45 14.40 -0.17 -13.37
N ALA A 46 14.22 -1.18 -14.23
CA ALA A 46 14.18 -0.98 -15.68
C ALA A 46 12.95 -0.14 -16.12
N VAL A 47 11.80 -0.32 -15.48
CA VAL A 47 10.61 0.52 -15.66
C VAL A 47 10.90 1.96 -15.23
N CYS A 48 11.51 2.16 -14.06
CA CYS A 48 11.90 3.49 -13.60
C CYS A 48 12.84 4.19 -14.58
N GLN A 49 13.84 3.46 -15.09
CA GLN A 49 14.78 4.02 -16.08
C GLN A 49 14.09 4.41 -17.38
N LYS A 50 13.19 3.57 -17.91
CA LYS A 50 12.41 3.92 -19.12
C LYS A 50 11.55 5.16 -18.93
N LEU A 51 10.93 5.32 -17.77
CA LEU A 51 10.16 6.52 -17.45
C LEU A 51 11.07 7.75 -17.44
N LEU A 52 12.22 7.66 -16.77
CA LEU A 52 13.20 8.76 -16.69
C LEU A 52 13.74 9.14 -18.07
N ASP A 53 14.08 8.14 -18.91
CA ASP A 53 14.54 8.36 -20.29
C ASP A 53 13.47 9.02 -21.18
N ALA A 54 12.20 8.81 -20.87
CA ALA A 54 11.07 9.48 -21.53
C ALA A 54 10.76 10.87 -20.94
N GLY A 55 11.56 11.37 -19.99
CA GLY A 55 11.34 12.66 -19.32
C GLY A 55 10.18 12.64 -18.31
N ILE A 56 9.81 11.47 -17.82
CA ILE A 56 8.73 11.27 -16.84
C ILE A 56 9.36 10.92 -15.50
N THR A 57 9.04 11.66 -14.46
CA THR A 57 9.46 11.31 -13.08
C THR A 57 8.82 9.98 -12.67
N PRO A 58 9.63 8.94 -12.34
CA PRO A 58 9.08 7.63 -12.06
C PRO A 58 8.15 7.60 -10.86
N MET A 59 8.59 8.11 -9.70
CA MET A 59 7.82 7.96 -8.46
C MET A 59 8.01 9.11 -7.47
N THR A 60 7.21 9.07 -6.43
CA THR A 60 7.35 9.92 -5.24
C THR A 60 7.12 9.11 -3.97
N THR A 61 7.39 9.72 -2.84
CA THR A 61 7.05 9.22 -1.50
C THR A 61 6.88 10.40 -0.54
N ASP A 62 6.53 10.11 0.70
CA ASP A 62 6.47 11.06 1.82
C ASP A 62 6.95 10.43 3.12
N ASP A 63 6.85 11.15 4.21
CA ASP A 63 7.26 10.72 5.56
C ASP A 63 6.43 9.54 6.11
N ALA A 64 5.21 9.32 5.60
CA ALA A 64 4.34 8.22 6.02
C ALA A 64 4.58 6.95 5.18
N TYR A 65 4.80 7.09 3.87
CA TYR A 65 4.92 5.95 2.95
C TYR A 65 6.34 5.44 2.75
N THR A 66 7.38 6.26 3.02
CA THR A 66 8.77 5.78 2.96
C THR A 66 9.03 4.61 3.90
N PRO A 67 8.66 4.66 5.19
CA PRO A 67 8.79 3.50 6.08
C PRO A 67 7.95 2.30 5.64
N GLN A 68 6.79 2.54 5.01
CA GLN A 68 5.93 1.48 4.51
C GLN A 68 6.60 0.71 3.37
N GLY A 69 7.11 1.42 2.36
CA GLY A 69 7.84 0.81 1.26
C GLY A 69 9.07 0.04 1.73
N PHE A 70 9.87 0.64 2.61
CA PHE A 70 11.02 0.00 3.23
C PHE A 70 10.64 -1.29 3.96
N GLY A 71 9.58 -1.24 4.77
CA GLY A 71 9.13 -2.40 5.53
C GLY A 71 8.58 -3.52 4.65
N ILE A 72 7.87 -3.20 3.57
CA ILE A 72 7.40 -4.20 2.62
C ILE A 72 8.58 -4.87 1.91
N HIS A 73 9.60 -4.10 1.51
CA HIS A 73 10.82 -4.66 0.91
C HIS A 73 11.50 -5.64 1.87
N LEU A 74 11.69 -5.22 3.13
CA LEU A 74 12.28 -6.06 4.15
C LEU A 74 11.42 -7.30 4.44
N ALA A 75 10.09 -7.18 4.43
CA ALA A 75 9.19 -8.31 4.59
C ALA A 75 9.24 -9.29 3.40
N ARG A 76 9.48 -8.80 2.17
CA ARG A 76 9.79 -9.67 1.02
C ARG A 76 11.01 -10.53 1.28
N MET A 77 12.04 -9.96 1.90
CA MET A 77 13.29 -10.68 2.19
C MET A 77 13.15 -11.65 3.37
N LEU A 78 12.47 -11.27 4.44
CA LEU A 78 12.52 -11.95 5.74
C LEU A 78 11.20 -12.61 6.18
N GLY A 79 10.07 -12.14 5.66
CA GLY A 79 8.74 -12.38 6.21
C GLY A 79 8.43 -11.48 7.40
N THR A 80 7.14 -11.19 7.61
CA THR A 80 6.65 -10.24 8.63
C THR A 80 7.10 -10.59 10.07
N ASP A 81 7.12 -11.88 10.43
CA ASP A 81 7.47 -12.27 11.79
C ASP A 81 8.94 -12.04 12.12
N LYS A 82 9.84 -12.23 11.16
CA LYS A 82 11.26 -11.87 11.35
C LYS A 82 11.45 -10.36 11.39
N VAL A 83 10.73 -9.59 10.57
CA VAL A 83 10.78 -8.12 10.65
C VAL A 83 10.34 -7.65 12.03
N LYS A 84 9.25 -8.19 12.59
CA LYS A 84 8.82 -7.89 13.97
C LYS A 84 9.89 -8.23 15.01
N ALA A 85 10.58 -9.36 14.84
CA ALA A 85 11.69 -9.75 15.75
C ALA A 85 12.86 -8.76 15.64
N VAL A 86 13.27 -8.37 14.44
CA VAL A 86 14.30 -7.33 14.22
C VAL A 86 13.95 -6.05 14.98
N VAL A 87 12.68 -5.61 14.88
CA VAL A 87 12.20 -4.39 15.53
C VAL A 87 12.15 -4.52 17.06
N ASN A 88 11.60 -5.63 17.57
CA ASN A 88 11.36 -5.81 19.01
C ASN A 88 12.67 -6.10 19.80
N ASP A 89 13.56 -6.86 19.17
CA ASP A 89 14.81 -7.32 19.80
C ASP A 89 16.00 -6.44 19.45
N GLY A 90 15.80 -5.41 18.59
CA GLY A 90 16.81 -4.45 18.20
C GLY A 90 17.91 -5.01 17.28
N LEU A 91 17.60 -6.05 16.49
CA LEU A 91 18.57 -6.80 15.67
C LEU A 91 18.91 -6.13 14.32
N TRP A 92 18.88 -4.80 14.27
CA TRP A 92 19.07 -4.04 13.03
C TRP A 92 20.47 -4.22 12.41
N ALA A 93 21.49 -4.19 13.23
CA ALA A 93 22.88 -4.33 12.77
C ALA A 93 23.28 -5.78 12.45
N GLU A 94 22.62 -6.72 13.10
CA GLU A 94 22.87 -8.16 12.96
C GLU A 94 22.11 -8.78 11.78
N THR A 95 21.19 -8.04 11.17
CA THR A 95 20.33 -8.49 10.06
C THR A 95 20.79 -7.88 8.75
N PRO A 96 21.58 -8.61 7.93
CA PRO A 96 22.17 -8.07 6.69
C PRO A 96 21.12 -7.60 5.67
N GLU A 97 19.92 -8.16 5.72
CA GLU A 97 18.79 -7.78 4.84
C GLU A 97 18.31 -6.34 5.10
N VAL A 98 18.50 -5.83 6.32
CA VAL A 98 18.21 -4.41 6.62
C VAL A 98 19.12 -3.50 5.81
N LEU A 99 20.44 -3.79 5.79
CA LEU A 99 21.38 -3.03 4.99
C LEU A 99 21.12 -3.20 3.48
N ALA A 100 20.76 -4.40 3.04
CA ALA A 100 20.41 -4.66 1.65
C ALA A 100 19.18 -3.83 1.22
N THR A 101 18.14 -3.78 2.06
CA THR A 101 16.95 -2.94 1.84
C THR A 101 17.33 -1.46 1.78
N ALA A 102 18.16 -0.96 2.69
CA ALA A 102 18.62 0.42 2.69
C ALA A 102 19.36 0.78 1.39
N LYS A 103 20.26 -0.09 0.94
CA LYS A 103 20.98 0.08 -0.33
C LYS A 103 20.05 0.06 -1.56
N ALA A 104 19.00 -0.75 -1.54
CA ALA A 104 18.01 -0.75 -2.61
C ALA A 104 17.32 0.62 -2.74
N TYR A 105 16.91 1.21 -1.61
CA TYR A 105 16.30 2.55 -1.59
C TYR A 105 17.28 3.67 -1.92
N GLU A 106 18.51 3.62 -1.38
CA GLU A 106 19.61 4.53 -1.77
C GLU A 106 19.85 4.46 -3.29
N GLY A 107 19.80 3.24 -3.86
CA GLY A 107 19.92 3.02 -5.30
C GLY A 107 18.83 3.71 -6.11
N LEU A 108 17.57 3.65 -5.67
CA LEU A 108 16.47 4.38 -6.32
C LEU A 108 16.67 5.90 -6.26
N ALA A 109 17.07 6.41 -5.09
CA ALA A 109 17.31 7.84 -4.89
C ALA A 109 18.51 8.34 -5.72
N SER A 110 19.64 7.64 -5.68
CA SER A 110 20.86 8.03 -6.39
C SER A 110 20.71 7.97 -7.91
N LYS A 111 19.79 7.15 -8.44
CA LYS A 111 19.44 7.10 -9.86
C LYS A 111 18.45 8.19 -10.28
N GLY A 112 17.94 8.99 -9.34
CA GLY A 112 16.98 10.07 -9.63
C GLY A 112 15.57 9.57 -9.95
N TYR A 113 15.17 8.42 -9.39
CA TYR A 113 13.84 7.86 -9.66
C TYR A 113 12.74 8.50 -8.80
N PHE A 114 13.10 9.24 -7.76
CA PHE A 114 12.16 9.99 -6.95
C PHE A 114 11.98 11.44 -7.44
N SER A 115 10.81 11.99 -7.19
CA SER A 115 10.52 13.42 -7.39
C SER A 115 11.42 14.30 -6.53
N ASP A 116 11.82 15.44 -7.07
CA ASP A 116 12.55 16.48 -6.32
C ASP A 116 11.72 17.08 -5.17
N LEU A 117 10.42 16.84 -5.15
CA LEU A 117 9.51 17.35 -4.11
C LEU A 117 9.42 16.45 -2.87
N VAL A 118 10.03 15.26 -2.88
CA VAL A 118 9.96 14.29 -1.76
C VAL A 118 10.26 14.93 -0.41
N ALA A 119 11.31 15.76 -0.32
CA ALA A 119 11.68 16.42 0.94
C ALA A 119 10.63 17.44 1.46
N SER A 120 9.74 17.90 0.59
CA SER A 120 8.67 18.86 0.92
C SER A 120 7.29 18.22 0.97
N ASN A 121 7.15 16.96 0.55
CA ASN A 121 5.89 16.26 0.55
C ASN A 121 5.41 15.99 1.97
N ALA A 122 4.24 16.51 2.28
CA ALA A 122 3.54 16.27 3.54
C ALA A 122 2.33 15.36 3.29
N PHE A 123 2.26 14.27 4.04
CA PHE A 123 1.10 13.36 4.00
C PHE A 123 -0.20 14.09 4.35
N PRO A 124 -1.31 13.83 3.65
CA PRO A 124 -1.45 13.01 2.43
C PRO A 124 -1.41 13.84 1.13
N THR A 125 -1.25 15.15 1.20
CA THR A 125 -1.59 16.07 0.09
C THR A 125 -0.49 16.11 -0.98
N GLY A 126 0.78 16.07 -0.58
CA GLY A 126 1.91 16.26 -1.50
C GLY A 126 1.94 15.20 -2.59
N GLN A 127 2.23 13.96 -2.25
CA GLN A 127 2.34 12.85 -3.20
C GLN A 127 1.04 12.57 -3.95
N ASN A 128 -0.13 12.74 -3.29
CA ASN A 128 -1.43 12.57 -3.93
C ASN A 128 -1.61 13.58 -5.08
N THR A 129 -1.17 14.82 -4.87
CA THR A 129 -1.24 15.86 -5.91
C THR A 129 -0.29 15.57 -7.06
N GLU A 130 0.98 15.21 -6.79
CA GLU A 130 1.93 14.85 -7.83
C GLU A 130 1.39 13.72 -8.72
N PHE A 131 0.83 12.68 -8.13
CA PHE A 131 0.27 11.55 -8.86
C PHE A 131 -0.96 11.95 -9.66
N ALA A 132 -1.93 12.58 -9.01
CA ALA A 132 -3.22 12.91 -9.62
C ALA A 132 -3.11 13.92 -10.79
N THR A 133 -2.10 14.78 -10.75
CA THR A 133 -1.81 15.74 -11.83
C THR A 133 -0.88 15.19 -12.91
N GLY A 134 -0.40 13.95 -12.77
CA GLY A 134 0.48 13.31 -13.73
C GLY A 134 1.93 13.82 -13.69
N MET A 135 2.37 14.44 -12.59
CA MET A 135 3.77 14.84 -12.40
C MET A 135 4.69 13.63 -12.20
N ILE A 136 4.16 12.55 -11.66
CA ILE A 136 4.85 11.27 -11.48
C ILE A 136 4.04 10.13 -12.09
N ALA A 137 4.73 9.04 -12.44
CA ALA A 137 4.08 7.90 -13.08
C ALA A 137 3.42 6.93 -12.09
N MET A 138 4.00 6.71 -10.92
CA MET A 138 3.53 5.74 -9.93
C MET A 138 3.98 6.10 -8.52
N TYR A 139 3.32 5.55 -7.51
CA TYR A 139 3.85 5.47 -6.16
C TYR A 139 3.15 4.39 -5.34
N ILE A 140 3.81 3.97 -4.26
CA ILE A 140 3.24 2.98 -3.35
C ILE A 140 2.12 3.63 -2.53
N CYS A 141 0.93 3.08 -2.61
CA CYS A 141 -0.23 3.56 -1.87
C CYS A 141 -1.25 2.43 -1.69
N GLY A 142 -2.34 2.73 -1.03
CA GLY A 142 -3.43 1.79 -0.84
C GLY A 142 -4.59 1.99 -1.81
N THR A 143 -5.48 1.00 -1.83
CA THR A 143 -6.68 0.98 -2.67
C THR A 143 -7.72 2.08 -2.32
N TRP A 144 -7.43 2.96 -1.39
CA TRP A 144 -8.22 4.16 -1.09
C TRP A 144 -7.85 5.37 -1.94
N LEU A 145 -6.69 5.36 -2.62
CA LEU A 145 -6.20 6.50 -3.39
C LEU A 145 -7.18 7.02 -4.44
N PRO A 146 -7.87 6.18 -5.24
CA PRO A 146 -8.82 6.68 -6.22
C PRO A 146 -9.89 7.58 -5.61
N ASN A 147 -10.37 7.26 -4.40
CA ASN A 147 -11.34 8.09 -3.69
C ASN A 147 -10.75 9.43 -3.21
N GLU A 148 -9.51 9.42 -2.73
CA GLU A 148 -8.86 10.62 -2.20
C GLU A 148 -8.59 11.68 -3.28
N VAL A 149 -8.25 11.24 -4.50
CA VAL A 149 -7.85 12.14 -5.59
C VAL A 149 -8.87 12.30 -6.70
N ARG A 150 -10.07 11.71 -6.59
CA ARG A 150 -11.09 11.71 -7.64
C ARG A 150 -11.48 13.10 -8.16
N ASN A 151 -11.44 14.12 -7.30
CA ASN A 151 -11.74 15.49 -7.68
C ASN A 151 -10.65 16.13 -8.56
N ILE A 152 -9.45 15.56 -8.59
CA ILE A 152 -8.32 16.01 -9.41
C ILE A 152 -8.23 15.17 -10.68
N THR A 153 -8.30 13.84 -10.56
CA THR A 153 -8.13 12.91 -11.68
C THR A 153 -9.31 12.89 -12.65
N GLY A 154 -10.53 13.14 -12.16
CA GLY A 154 -11.74 12.97 -12.95
C GLY A 154 -11.91 11.53 -13.47
N ASP A 155 -12.78 11.39 -14.50
CA ASP A 155 -13.15 10.07 -15.05
C ASP A 155 -12.16 9.59 -16.14
N SER A 156 -11.30 10.48 -16.65
CA SER A 156 -10.38 10.17 -17.76
C SER A 156 -9.04 9.59 -17.33
N PHE A 157 -8.74 9.57 -16.04
CA PHE A 157 -7.48 9.05 -15.53
C PHE A 157 -7.43 7.52 -15.66
N GLU A 158 -6.39 7.01 -16.29
CA GLU A 158 -6.23 5.59 -16.55
C GLU A 158 -5.42 4.92 -15.44
N TRP A 159 -6.15 4.36 -14.51
CA TRP A 159 -5.61 3.69 -13.32
C TRP A 159 -4.99 2.35 -13.64
N GLY A 160 -3.84 2.08 -13.03
CA GLY A 160 -3.24 0.76 -12.98
C GLY A 160 -2.80 0.41 -11.57
N PHE A 161 -2.62 -0.88 -11.33
CA PHE A 161 -2.14 -1.40 -10.06
C PHE A 161 -1.20 -2.59 -10.31
N PHE A 162 -0.12 -2.67 -9.54
CA PHE A 162 0.68 -3.88 -9.41
C PHE A 162 1.17 -4.06 -7.96
N ASN A 163 1.33 -5.31 -7.57
CA ASN A 163 1.86 -5.64 -6.24
C ASN A 163 3.32 -5.22 -6.11
N TYR A 164 3.80 -5.05 -4.88
CA TYR A 164 5.23 -4.80 -4.64
C TYR A 164 6.07 -5.90 -5.30
N PRO A 165 7.08 -5.54 -6.12
CA PRO A 165 7.87 -6.52 -6.85
C PRO A 165 8.57 -7.53 -5.95
N GLU A 166 8.86 -8.70 -6.48
CA GLU A 166 9.73 -9.68 -5.83
C GLU A 166 11.15 -9.11 -5.71
N VAL A 167 11.85 -9.42 -4.63
CA VAL A 167 13.22 -8.96 -4.40
C VAL A 167 14.21 -10.13 -4.45
N ASP A 168 15.40 -9.88 -4.97
CA ASP A 168 16.42 -10.91 -5.09
C ASP A 168 16.80 -11.47 -3.72
N GLY A 169 16.81 -12.79 -3.59
CA GLY A 169 17.07 -13.48 -2.33
C GLY A 169 15.92 -13.43 -1.32
N GLY A 170 14.78 -12.84 -1.70
CA GLY A 170 13.59 -12.81 -0.86
C GLY A 170 12.95 -14.19 -0.70
N ILE A 171 12.24 -14.37 0.43
CA ILE A 171 11.53 -15.62 0.73
C ILE A 171 10.07 -15.61 0.32
N ASN A 172 9.52 -14.42 0.00
CA ASN A 172 8.13 -14.22 -0.41
C ASN A 172 8.07 -13.65 -1.83
N GLY A 173 7.28 -14.28 -2.69
CA GLY A 173 7.01 -13.86 -4.06
C GLY A 173 5.73 -13.05 -4.21
N SER A 174 5.15 -13.11 -5.41
CA SER A 174 3.93 -12.36 -5.77
C SER A 174 2.68 -12.75 -4.99
N GLU A 175 2.69 -13.92 -4.34
CA GLU A 175 1.63 -14.43 -3.46
C GLU A 175 1.50 -13.67 -2.14
N ALA A 176 2.52 -12.88 -1.76
CA ALA A 176 2.50 -12.08 -0.55
C ALA A 176 2.09 -10.64 -0.87
N MET A 177 1.21 -10.08 -0.06
CA MET A 177 0.68 -8.73 -0.26
C MET A 177 0.27 -8.09 1.06
N VAL A 178 0.35 -6.76 1.13
CA VAL A 178 -0.29 -6.03 2.23
C VAL A 178 -1.80 -6.02 2.02
N ILE A 179 -2.53 -6.73 2.86
CA ILE A 179 -4.00 -6.71 2.88
C ILE A 179 -4.49 -6.45 4.30
N GLY A 180 -5.46 -5.58 4.42
CA GLY A 180 -6.13 -5.26 5.66
C GLY A 180 -7.58 -4.87 5.44
N CYS A 181 -8.20 -4.31 6.46
CA CYS A 181 -9.56 -3.78 6.36
C CYS A 181 -9.70 -2.52 7.19
N GLN A 182 -10.65 -1.68 6.79
CA GLN A 182 -11.22 -0.68 7.68
C GLN A 182 -12.44 -1.27 8.37
N SER A 183 -12.63 -0.95 9.63
CA SER A 183 -13.62 -1.59 10.47
C SER A 183 -14.40 -0.60 11.32
N PHE A 184 -15.63 -0.95 11.65
CA PHE A 184 -16.42 -0.29 12.66
C PHE A 184 -16.28 -1.02 14.01
N ALA A 185 -16.16 -0.25 15.08
CA ALA A 185 -16.23 -0.76 16.45
C ALA A 185 -17.30 0.01 17.25
N ILE A 186 -17.92 -0.67 18.19
CA ILE A 186 -18.88 -0.07 19.13
C ILE A 186 -18.12 0.24 20.41
N THR A 187 -18.12 1.51 20.82
CA THR A 187 -17.43 1.91 22.06
C THR A 187 -18.19 1.42 23.30
N SER A 188 -17.47 1.22 24.40
CA SER A 188 -18.07 0.83 25.68
C SER A 188 -19.03 1.89 26.28
N LYS A 189 -19.03 3.11 25.71
CA LYS A 189 -19.91 4.22 26.13
C LYS A 189 -21.12 4.40 25.20
N CYS A 190 -21.37 3.44 24.29
CA CYS A 190 -22.53 3.52 23.41
C CYS A 190 -23.82 3.25 24.20
N ASP A 191 -24.76 4.18 24.16
CA ASP A 191 -26.03 4.06 24.88
C ASP A 191 -26.97 2.99 24.28
N ASN A 192 -26.78 2.68 23.00
CA ASN A 192 -27.61 1.67 22.31
C ASN A 192 -26.75 0.77 21.41
N PRO A 193 -25.98 -0.16 22.00
CA PRO A 193 -25.06 -1.02 21.26
C PRO A 193 -25.77 -1.98 20.29
N GLU A 194 -27.00 -2.41 20.59
CA GLU A 194 -27.77 -3.29 19.72
C GLU A 194 -28.17 -2.59 18.42
N ALA A 195 -28.67 -1.36 18.51
CA ALA A 195 -29.00 -0.56 17.34
C ALA A 195 -27.74 -0.22 16.51
N ALA A 196 -26.63 0.12 17.17
CA ALA A 196 -25.35 0.34 16.51
C ALA A 196 -24.88 -0.91 15.76
N PHE A 197 -24.98 -2.09 16.38
CA PHE A 197 -24.61 -3.34 15.73
C PHE A 197 -25.54 -3.69 14.56
N ALA A 198 -26.85 -3.45 14.70
CA ALA A 198 -27.81 -3.65 13.61
C ALA A 198 -27.49 -2.75 12.40
N LEU A 199 -27.15 -1.46 12.66
CA LEU A 199 -26.73 -0.53 11.59
C LEU A 199 -25.44 -1.03 10.91
N ILE A 200 -24.39 -1.35 11.67
CA ILE A 200 -23.13 -1.85 11.14
C ILE A 200 -23.38 -3.10 10.28
N THR A 201 -24.15 -4.06 10.77
CA THR A 201 -24.48 -5.28 10.03
C THR A 201 -25.23 -4.98 8.72
N LYS A 202 -26.11 -3.98 8.74
CA LYS A 202 -26.87 -3.56 7.55
C LYS A 202 -25.96 -2.98 6.47
N ILE A 203 -25.05 -2.08 6.83
CA ILE A 203 -24.22 -1.35 5.86
C ILE A 203 -22.99 -2.16 5.37
N THR A 204 -22.64 -3.26 6.04
CA THR A 204 -21.48 -4.10 5.66
C THR A 204 -21.87 -5.35 4.88
N ARG A 205 -23.09 -5.44 4.37
CA ARG A 205 -23.58 -6.61 3.64
C ARG A 205 -24.51 -6.25 2.47
N GLY A 206 -24.48 -7.14 1.46
CA GLY A 206 -25.39 -7.12 0.33
C GLY A 206 -25.35 -5.80 -0.43
N GLU A 207 -26.52 -5.27 -0.76
CA GLU A 207 -26.68 -4.05 -1.55
C GLU A 207 -26.02 -2.81 -0.91
N TRP A 208 -26.01 -2.71 0.41
CA TRP A 208 -25.43 -1.54 1.09
C TRP A 208 -23.89 -1.58 1.08
N ASP A 209 -23.28 -2.75 1.20
CA ASP A 209 -21.85 -2.90 1.01
C ASP A 209 -21.42 -2.56 -0.42
N ALA A 210 -22.18 -3.03 -1.43
CA ALA A 210 -21.96 -2.68 -2.82
C ALA A 210 -22.05 -1.16 -3.06
N LYS A 211 -23.09 -0.50 -2.53
CA LYS A 211 -23.26 0.96 -2.62
C LYS A 211 -22.14 1.73 -1.90
N LEU A 212 -21.66 1.21 -0.75
CA LEU A 212 -20.55 1.81 -0.04
C LEU A 212 -19.26 1.70 -0.86
N ALA A 213 -18.99 0.54 -1.43
CA ALA A 213 -17.84 0.31 -2.31
C ALA A 213 -17.88 1.24 -3.53
N GLU A 214 -19.02 1.32 -4.23
CA GLU A 214 -19.21 2.22 -5.38
C GLU A 214 -19.00 3.69 -4.99
N GLY A 215 -19.68 4.16 -3.93
CA GLY A 215 -19.63 5.57 -3.50
C GLY A 215 -18.26 6.01 -2.99
N THR A 216 -17.45 5.08 -2.51
CA THR A 216 -16.08 5.34 -1.99
C THR A 216 -14.98 4.90 -2.96
N LEU A 217 -15.31 4.41 -4.15
CA LEU A 217 -14.35 3.76 -5.06
C LEU A 217 -13.46 2.75 -4.33
N GLY A 218 -14.04 2.03 -3.37
CA GLY A 218 -13.34 1.11 -2.48
C GLY A 218 -13.67 -0.35 -2.77
N LEU A 219 -13.00 -1.24 -2.06
CA LEU A 219 -13.23 -2.67 -2.22
C LEU A 219 -14.36 -3.15 -1.31
N PRO A 220 -15.37 -3.89 -1.84
CA PRO A 220 -16.42 -4.45 -1.00
C PRO A 220 -15.85 -5.46 0.00
N ILE A 221 -16.51 -5.61 1.14
CA ILE A 221 -16.11 -6.57 2.17
C ILE A 221 -16.99 -7.82 2.18
N ASP A 222 -18.20 -7.73 1.64
CA ASP A 222 -19.08 -8.90 1.48
C ASP A 222 -18.64 -9.73 0.28
N ASN A 223 -18.29 -10.98 0.51
CA ASN A 223 -17.87 -11.92 -0.54
C ASN A 223 -18.93 -12.16 -1.64
N ALA A 224 -20.19 -11.80 -1.38
CA ALA A 224 -21.25 -11.84 -2.39
C ALA A 224 -21.14 -10.71 -3.42
N ASN A 225 -20.44 -9.64 -3.10
CA ASN A 225 -20.18 -8.51 -3.98
C ASN A 225 -18.84 -8.67 -4.70
N THR A 226 -18.89 -9.11 -5.94
CA THR A 226 -17.68 -9.42 -6.74
C THR A 226 -17.24 -8.28 -7.67
N GLU A 227 -18.07 -7.25 -7.79
CA GLU A 227 -17.79 -6.08 -8.63
C GLU A 227 -16.83 -5.13 -7.92
N TRP A 228 -15.75 -4.80 -8.59
CA TRP A 228 -14.73 -3.87 -8.11
C TRP A 228 -14.79 -2.58 -8.92
N PRO A 229 -14.48 -1.42 -8.31
CA PRO A 229 -14.32 -0.18 -9.06
C PRO A 229 -13.31 -0.35 -10.19
N VAL A 230 -13.61 0.23 -11.36
CA VAL A 230 -12.74 0.13 -12.54
C VAL A 230 -11.32 0.63 -12.27
N GLN A 231 -11.16 1.60 -11.37
CA GLN A 231 -9.89 2.13 -10.92
C GLN A 231 -8.99 1.10 -10.22
N LEU A 232 -9.60 0.03 -9.68
CA LEU A 232 -8.94 -1.02 -8.91
C LEU A 232 -9.05 -2.40 -9.57
N ALA A 233 -9.53 -2.47 -10.81
CA ALA A 233 -9.69 -3.73 -11.52
C ALA A 233 -8.38 -4.53 -11.63
N ASP A 234 -7.26 -3.85 -11.86
CA ASP A 234 -5.94 -4.48 -11.96
C ASP A 234 -5.42 -5.02 -10.61
N ALA A 235 -5.97 -4.59 -9.49
CA ALA A 235 -5.60 -5.10 -8.18
C ALA A 235 -6.20 -6.48 -7.90
N LYS A 236 -7.38 -6.77 -8.46
CA LYS A 236 -8.15 -7.98 -8.15
C LYS A 236 -7.36 -9.29 -8.31
N PRO A 237 -6.62 -9.53 -9.41
CA PRO A 237 -5.84 -10.75 -9.57
C PRO A 237 -4.82 -10.99 -8.45
N TYR A 238 -4.21 -9.92 -7.93
CA TYR A 238 -3.24 -10.02 -6.82
C TYR A 238 -3.94 -10.39 -5.50
N PHE A 239 -5.11 -9.81 -5.24
CA PHE A 239 -5.89 -10.17 -4.05
C PHE A 239 -6.39 -11.62 -4.11
N ASP A 240 -6.85 -12.07 -5.28
CA ASP A 240 -7.34 -13.44 -5.49
C ASP A 240 -6.20 -14.48 -5.35
N ALA A 241 -4.97 -14.12 -5.72
CA ALA A 241 -3.80 -14.99 -5.65
C ALA A 241 -3.08 -14.90 -4.28
N CYS A 242 -3.45 -13.96 -3.40
CA CYS A 242 -2.75 -13.73 -2.14
C CYS A 242 -2.95 -14.89 -1.16
N THR A 243 -1.84 -15.49 -0.73
CA THR A 243 -1.80 -16.54 0.30
C THR A 243 -1.00 -16.14 1.53
N GLU A 244 -0.19 -15.07 1.45
CA GLU A 244 0.60 -14.53 2.54
C GLU A 244 0.27 -13.04 2.73
N ILE A 245 -0.18 -12.67 3.94
CA ILE A 245 -0.58 -11.28 4.24
C ILE A 245 0.50 -10.59 5.04
N PHE A 246 1.05 -9.52 4.48
CA PHE A 246 1.94 -8.61 5.18
C PHE A 246 1.18 -7.60 6.03
N ALA A 247 1.77 -7.21 7.16
CA ALA A 247 1.37 -6.05 7.92
C ALA A 247 1.60 -4.75 7.11
N VAL A 248 0.97 -3.64 7.48
CA VAL A 248 0.94 -2.39 6.69
C VAL A 248 2.32 -1.87 6.32
N SER A 249 3.27 -1.91 7.25
CA SER A 249 4.68 -1.56 7.00
C SER A 249 5.58 -2.78 7.16
N GLY A 250 5.14 -3.94 6.67
CA GLY A 250 5.90 -5.18 6.70
C GLY A 250 6.21 -5.72 8.11
N GLY A 251 5.70 -5.09 9.17
CA GLY A 251 5.98 -5.41 10.57
C GLY A 251 6.79 -4.33 11.31
N LEU A 252 7.27 -3.29 10.63
CA LEU A 252 7.99 -2.16 11.25
C LEU A 252 7.12 -1.39 12.24
N GLU A 253 5.80 -1.35 12.03
CA GLU A 253 4.82 -0.70 12.90
C GLU A 253 4.63 -1.39 14.25
N ASN A 254 5.24 -2.55 14.46
CA ASN A 254 5.06 -3.34 15.67
C ASN A 254 5.62 -2.66 16.94
N ASN A 255 6.51 -1.69 16.79
CA ASN A 255 7.05 -0.92 17.90
C ASN A 255 6.91 0.59 17.66
N PRO A 256 5.92 1.27 18.29
CA PRO A 256 5.65 2.68 18.09
C PRO A 256 6.80 3.60 18.53
N ASN A 257 7.74 3.12 19.37
CA ASN A 257 8.87 3.93 19.81
C ASN A 257 9.98 4.02 18.76
N ILE A 258 10.02 3.06 17.81
CA ILE A 258 11.05 3.00 16.76
C ILE A 258 10.59 3.72 15.49
N THR A 259 9.29 3.69 15.20
CA THR A 259 8.72 4.29 13.99
C THR A 259 9.12 5.75 13.76
N PRO A 260 9.13 6.66 14.76
CA PRO A 260 9.57 8.04 14.55
C PRO A 260 11.06 8.15 14.16
N ALA A 261 11.93 7.41 14.85
CA ALA A 261 13.36 7.41 14.55
C ALA A 261 13.64 6.81 13.15
N LEU A 262 12.90 5.77 12.76
CA LEU A 262 13.01 5.18 11.43
C LEU A 262 12.60 6.18 10.35
N LYS A 263 11.48 6.87 10.52
CA LYS A 263 11.02 7.94 9.61
C LYS A 263 12.09 9.01 9.42
N GLU A 264 12.64 9.52 10.52
CA GLU A 264 13.69 10.54 10.48
C GLU A 264 14.94 10.08 9.75
N ASN A 265 15.36 8.83 9.91
CA ASN A 265 16.56 8.31 9.27
C ASN A 265 16.34 7.92 7.80
N LEU A 266 15.16 7.46 7.41
CA LEU A 266 14.83 7.16 6.01
C LEU A 266 14.58 8.41 5.15
N ALA A 267 14.33 9.56 5.78
CA ALA A 267 14.14 10.84 5.09
C ALA A 267 15.45 11.58 4.80
N LYS A 268 16.57 11.12 5.35
CA LYS A 268 17.93 11.67 5.13
C LYS A 268 18.63 10.97 3.98
#